data_400529832302eb254a621ada5e4dd393
#
_entry.id   400529832302eb254a621ada5e4dd393
#
_cell.length_a   1.000
_cell.length_b   1.000
_cell.length_c   1.000
_cell.angle_alpha   90.00
_cell.angle_beta   90.00
_cell.angle_gamma   90.00
#
_symmetry.space_group_name_H-M   'P 1'
#
loop_
_entity.id
_entity.type
_entity.pdbx_description
1 polymer ?
#
loop_
_entity_poly.entity_id
_entity_poly.type
_entity_poly.pdbx_seq_one_letter_code
_entity_poly.pdbx_strand_id
1 'polypeptide(L)'
;IKGLEGQVSAETGTTEVTKKWSMKQALSEMAQSTLNQIREELLTDIREKVQDRTEEIFKKLITRHWQIEKIEIDENYKIRVIDTEGVDNLKTLSAGQTLYLALSYIAAVREVTDTNYPMIIDSPFGRVSGIERVSAAEDLPLYLPDTQITLLVTNTEYNAEIEKDLQTGKHIASIKDTLKKNTRVGKEMKLVLEKISDTSSRTIVEEVN
;
A
#
# COMPACT_ATOMS: atom_id res chain seq x y z
N ILE A 1 -66.35 -11.02 37.93
CA ILE A 1 -66.24 -10.23 36.69
C ILE A 1 -65.01 -9.30 36.76
N LYS A 2 -64.74 -8.48 37.84
CA LYS A 2 -63.57 -7.62 37.97
C LYS A 2 -62.20 -8.36 37.88
N GLY A 3 -62.12 -9.61 38.31
CA GLY A 3 -60.89 -10.39 38.24
C GLY A 3 -60.54 -10.85 36.84
N LEU A 4 -61.49 -11.16 36.01
CA LEU A 4 -61.29 -11.55 34.61
C LEU A 4 -60.90 -10.39 33.71
N GLU A 5 -61.46 -9.21 33.93
CA GLU A 5 -61.11 -7.99 33.20
C GLU A 5 -59.65 -7.57 33.48
N GLY A 6 -59.19 -7.75 34.71
CA GLY A 6 -57.80 -7.47 35.10
C GLY A 6 -56.81 -8.47 34.44
N GLN A 7 -57.15 -9.75 34.33
CA GLN A 7 -56.32 -10.75 33.68
C GLN A 7 -56.29 -10.55 32.15
N VAL A 8 -57.40 -10.25 31.51
CA VAL A 8 -57.47 -9.93 30.08
C VAL A 8 -56.64 -8.70 29.72
N SER A 9 -56.73 -7.63 30.57
CA SER A 9 -55.91 -6.42 30.38
C SER A 9 -54.43 -6.66 30.57
N ALA A 10 -54.04 -7.52 31.51
CA ALA A 10 -52.61 -7.89 31.70
C ALA A 10 -52.07 -8.75 30.55
N GLU A 11 -52.85 -9.72 30.06
CA GLU A 11 -52.47 -10.54 28.90
C GLU A 11 -52.37 -9.71 27.61
N THR A 12 -53.32 -8.79 27.37
CA THR A 12 -53.29 -7.92 26.17
C THR A 12 -52.08 -6.97 26.24
N GLY A 13 -51.79 -6.39 27.39
CA GLY A 13 -50.61 -5.55 27.60
C GLY A 13 -49.28 -6.31 27.39
N THR A 14 -49.20 -7.54 27.91
CA THR A 14 -48.05 -8.44 27.69
C THR A 14 -47.88 -8.79 26.22
N THR A 15 -48.96 -9.06 25.51
CA THR A 15 -48.99 -9.38 24.06
C THR A 15 -48.51 -8.18 23.22
N GLU A 16 -48.93 -6.95 23.54
CA GLU A 16 -48.48 -5.76 22.83
C GLU A 16 -47.00 -5.45 23.08
N VAL A 17 -46.54 -5.58 24.32
CA VAL A 17 -45.11 -5.45 24.66
C VAL A 17 -44.29 -6.47 23.91
N THR A 18 -44.71 -7.73 23.88
CA THR A 18 -44.01 -8.79 23.16
C THR A 18 -43.94 -8.49 21.66
N LYS A 19 -45.08 -8.07 21.05
CA LYS A 19 -45.10 -7.63 19.64
C LYS A 19 -44.15 -6.46 19.38
N LYS A 20 -44.10 -5.46 20.25
CA LYS A 20 -43.18 -4.33 20.10
C LYS A 20 -41.72 -4.74 20.17
N TRP A 21 -41.36 -5.67 21.04
CA TRP A 21 -39.99 -6.21 21.12
C TRP A 21 -39.64 -7.07 19.90
N SER A 22 -40.52 -7.92 19.44
CA SER A 22 -40.26 -8.72 18.22
C SER A 22 -40.12 -7.85 16.97
N MET A 23 -40.89 -6.78 16.83
CA MET A 23 -40.71 -5.81 15.74
C MET A 23 -39.35 -5.07 15.83
N LYS A 24 -38.93 -4.67 17.03
CA LYS A 24 -37.61 -4.05 17.23
C LYS A 24 -36.48 -5.03 16.88
N GLN A 25 -36.60 -6.28 17.29
CA GLN A 25 -35.63 -7.31 16.97
C GLN A 25 -35.56 -7.53 15.45
N ALA A 26 -36.68 -7.71 14.79
CA ALA A 26 -36.73 -7.90 13.34
C ALA A 26 -36.14 -6.68 12.58
N LEU A 27 -36.42 -5.46 13.04
CA LEU A 27 -35.83 -4.27 12.46
C LEU A 27 -34.31 -4.22 12.66
N SER A 28 -33.83 -4.59 13.85
CA SER A 28 -32.40 -4.65 14.15
C SER A 28 -31.67 -5.70 13.29
N GLU A 29 -32.26 -6.88 13.14
CA GLU A 29 -31.72 -7.95 12.30
C GLU A 29 -31.69 -7.53 10.80
N MET A 30 -32.76 -6.88 10.33
CA MET A 30 -32.80 -6.33 8.97
C MET A 30 -31.73 -5.24 8.77
N ALA A 31 -31.60 -4.31 9.70
CA ALA A 31 -30.57 -3.26 9.65
C ALA A 31 -29.15 -3.87 9.64
N GLN A 32 -28.88 -4.85 10.50
CA GLN A 32 -27.60 -5.55 10.54
C GLN A 32 -27.31 -6.27 9.23
N SER A 33 -28.28 -6.99 8.67
CA SER A 33 -28.15 -7.68 7.38
C SER A 33 -27.83 -6.70 6.25
N THR A 34 -28.57 -5.59 6.18
CA THR A 34 -28.34 -4.53 5.17
C THR A 34 -26.95 -3.90 5.32
N LEU A 35 -26.53 -3.59 6.55
CA LEU A 35 -25.20 -3.03 6.79
C LEU A 35 -24.08 -4.01 6.40
N ASN A 36 -24.25 -5.31 6.69
CA ASN A 36 -23.29 -6.32 6.27
C ASN A 36 -23.22 -6.43 4.74
N GLN A 37 -24.35 -6.39 4.05
CA GLN A 37 -24.38 -6.42 2.59
C GLN A 37 -23.66 -5.20 1.99
N ILE A 38 -23.97 -4.00 2.46
CA ILE A 38 -23.31 -2.77 2.03
C ILE A 38 -21.79 -2.85 2.28
N ARG A 39 -21.38 -3.39 3.42
CA ARG A 39 -19.97 -3.57 3.75
C ARG A 39 -19.27 -4.51 2.76
N GLU A 40 -19.87 -5.64 2.44
CA GLU A 40 -19.29 -6.62 1.50
C GLU A 40 -19.19 -6.04 0.07
N GLU A 41 -20.22 -5.33 -0.38
CA GLU A 41 -20.21 -4.63 -1.67
C GLU A 41 -19.10 -3.57 -1.72
N LEU A 42 -18.95 -2.76 -0.66
CA LEU A 42 -17.92 -1.73 -0.55
C LEU A 42 -16.51 -2.32 -0.51
N LEU A 43 -16.28 -3.40 0.25
CA LEU A 43 -15.00 -4.08 0.30
C LEU A 43 -14.61 -4.68 -1.05
N THR A 44 -15.57 -5.19 -1.80
CA THR A 44 -15.33 -5.72 -3.15
C THR A 44 -14.94 -4.60 -4.12
N ASP A 45 -15.68 -3.49 -4.14
CA ASP A 45 -15.38 -2.33 -4.97
C ASP A 45 -13.98 -1.73 -4.66
N ILE A 46 -13.66 -1.58 -3.37
CA ILE A 46 -12.33 -1.11 -2.95
C ILE A 46 -11.23 -2.08 -3.40
N ARG A 47 -11.43 -3.38 -3.23
CA ARG A 47 -10.45 -4.40 -3.62
C ARG A 47 -10.17 -4.37 -5.12
N GLU A 48 -11.21 -4.29 -5.95
CA GLU A 48 -11.08 -4.20 -7.41
C GLU A 48 -10.32 -2.94 -7.82
N LYS A 49 -10.65 -1.79 -7.27
CA LYS A 49 -9.94 -0.53 -7.53
C LYS A 49 -8.47 -0.59 -7.10
N VAL A 50 -8.18 -1.18 -5.94
CA VAL A 50 -6.81 -1.37 -5.46
C VAL A 50 -6.05 -2.32 -6.39
N GLN A 51 -6.68 -3.39 -6.85
CA GLN A 51 -6.10 -4.33 -7.81
C GLN A 51 -5.68 -3.63 -9.10
N ASP A 52 -6.63 -2.95 -9.75
CA ASP A 52 -6.40 -2.27 -11.03
C ASP A 52 -5.30 -1.20 -10.90
N ARG A 53 -5.35 -0.44 -9.82
CA ARG A 53 -4.35 0.60 -9.57
C ARG A 53 -2.97 0.04 -9.24
N THR A 54 -2.91 -1.07 -8.47
CA THR A 54 -1.65 -1.79 -8.20
C THR A 54 -1.02 -2.26 -9.50
N GLU A 55 -1.81 -2.87 -10.38
CA GLU A 55 -1.34 -3.35 -11.69
C GLU A 55 -0.77 -2.19 -12.54
N GLU A 56 -1.50 -1.09 -12.64
CA GLU A 56 -1.07 0.08 -13.41
C GLU A 56 0.28 0.62 -12.91
N ILE A 57 0.42 0.85 -11.60
CA ILE A 57 1.65 1.37 -11.00
C ILE A 57 2.80 0.36 -11.19
N PHE A 58 2.54 -0.92 -10.90
CA PHE A 58 3.56 -1.96 -10.98
C PHE A 58 4.11 -2.11 -12.41
N LYS A 59 3.23 -2.15 -13.42
CA LYS A 59 3.64 -2.22 -14.83
C LYS A 59 4.49 -1.02 -15.27
N LYS A 60 4.31 0.13 -14.66
CA LYS A 60 5.13 1.32 -14.93
C LYS A 60 6.50 1.27 -14.26
N LEU A 61 6.60 0.66 -13.06
CA LEU A 61 7.85 0.57 -12.29
C LEU A 61 8.80 -0.52 -12.79
N ILE A 62 8.31 -1.50 -13.56
CA ILE A 62 9.13 -2.61 -14.04
C ILE A 62 9.39 -2.51 -15.54
N THR A 63 10.63 -2.81 -15.94
CA THR A 63 11.03 -2.78 -17.37
C THR A 63 10.48 -3.93 -18.20
N ARG A 64 10.18 -5.08 -17.56
CA ARG A 64 9.66 -6.29 -18.22
C ARG A 64 8.16 -6.48 -18.01
N HIS A 65 7.39 -5.39 -18.05
CA HIS A 65 5.95 -5.43 -17.82
C HIS A 65 5.17 -6.29 -18.83
N TRP A 66 5.71 -6.52 -20.05
CA TRP A 66 5.06 -7.35 -21.07
C TRP A 66 4.92 -8.83 -20.69
N GLN A 67 5.66 -9.30 -19.68
CA GLN A 67 5.56 -10.66 -19.17
C GLN A 67 4.41 -10.81 -18.17
N ILE A 68 3.80 -9.70 -17.75
CA ILE A 68 2.73 -9.68 -16.76
C ILE A 68 1.45 -9.28 -17.46
N GLU A 69 0.49 -10.21 -17.48
CA GLU A 69 -0.83 -9.93 -18.03
C GLU A 69 -1.66 -9.13 -17.03
N LYS A 70 -1.80 -9.63 -15.80
CA LYS A 70 -2.59 -8.97 -14.76
C LYS A 70 -2.09 -9.26 -13.35
N ILE A 71 -2.50 -8.42 -12.41
CA ILE A 71 -2.44 -8.66 -10.98
C ILE A 71 -3.83 -9.01 -10.49
N GLU A 72 -3.94 -10.04 -9.66
CA GLU A 72 -5.18 -10.42 -9.01
C GLU A 72 -5.04 -10.31 -7.50
N ILE A 73 -6.07 -9.77 -6.85
CA ILE A 73 -6.18 -9.70 -5.38
C ILE A 73 -7.44 -10.43 -4.97
N ASP A 74 -7.29 -11.57 -4.30
CA ASP A 74 -8.42 -12.38 -3.87
C ASP A 74 -9.17 -11.80 -2.64
N GLU A 75 -10.23 -12.45 -2.21
CA GLU A 75 -11.06 -12.04 -1.07
C GLU A 75 -10.29 -12.01 0.28
N ASN A 76 -9.17 -12.72 0.36
CA ASN A 76 -8.28 -12.73 1.50
C ASN A 76 -7.10 -11.75 1.34
N TYR A 77 -7.18 -10.84 0.36
CA TYR A 77 -6.12 -9.88 0.00
C TYR A 77 -4.79 -10.54 -0.40
N LYS A 78 -4.83 -11.79 -0.87
CA LYS A 78 -3.65 -12.45 -1.40
C LYS A 78 -3.41 -12.01 -2.84
N ILE A 79 -2.21 -11.52 -3.11
CA ILE A 79 -1.80 -11.05 -4.42
C ILE A 79 -1.30 -12.22 -5.26
N ARG A 80 -1.68 -12.25 -6.53
CA ARG A 80 -1.14 -13.12 -7.57
C ARG A 80 -0.68 -12.27 -8.75
N VAL A 81 0.39 -12.69 -9.38
CA VAL A 81 0.94 -12.03 -10.57
C VAL A 81 0.84 -13.00 -11.73
N ILE A 82 -0.13 -12.76 -12.60
CA ILE A 82 -0.45 -13.69 -13.70
C ILE A 82 0.28 -13.25 -14.96
N ASP A 83 0.97 -14.19 -15.60
CA ASP A 83 1.63 -13.96 -16.87
C ASP A 83 0.70 -14.19 -18.07
N THR A 84 1.23 -13.99 -19.28
CA THR A 84 0.50 -14.19 -20.53
C THR A 84 0.09 -15.63 -20.81
N GLU A 85 0.63 -16.60 -20.05
CA GLU A 85 0.27 -18.01 -20.13
C GLU A 85 -0.74 -18.41 -19.03
N GLY A 86 -1.15 -17.46 -18.19
CA GLY A 86 -2.11 -17.67 -17.09
C GLY A 86 -1.48 -18.28 -15.84
N VAL A 87 -0.15 -18.27 -15.72
CA VAL A 87 0.58 -18.84 -14.57
C VAL A 87 0.84 -17.78 -13.52
N ASP A 88 0.71 -18.15 -12.24
CA ASP A 88 1.06 -17.28 -11.11
C ASP A 88 2.57 -17.22 -10.89
N ASN A 89 3.15 -16.11 -11.26
CA ASN A 89 4.58 -15.84 -11.18
C ASN A 89 5.02 -15.05 -9.94
N LEU A 90 4.16 -14.89 -8.92
CA LEU A 90 4.53 -14.16 -7.71
C LEU A 90 5.84 -14.66 -7.07
N LYS A 91 6.05 -15.98 -7.06
CA LYS A 91 7.25 -16.59 -6.45
C LYS A 91 8.51 -16.48 -7.30
N THR A 92 8.38 -16.17 -8.57
CA THR A 92 9.51 -16.06 -9.52
C THR A 92 9.96 -14.61 -9.69
N LEU A 93 9.24 -13.65 -9.10
CA LEU A 93 9.65 -12.26 -9.11
C LEU A 93 11.03 -12.10 -8.43
N SER A 94 11.85 -11.25 -9.02
CA SER A 94 13.09 -10.83 -8.37
C SER A 94 12.81 -10.07 -7.07
N ALA A 95 13.79 -9.98 -6.19
CA ALA A 95 13.64 -9.24 -4.94
C ALA A 95 13.29 -7.76 -5.16
N GLY A 96 13.78 -7.15 -6.24
CA GLY A 96 13.42 -5.78 -6.64
C GLY A 96 11.98 -5.69 -7.13
N GLN A 97 11.55 -6.60 -8.00
CA GLN A 97 10.16 -6.66 -8.47
C GLN A 97 9.17 -6.89 -7.32
N THR A 98 9.53 -7.76 -6.37
CA THR A 98 8.69 -7.98 -5.16
C THR A 98 8.56 -6.69 -4.35
N LEU A 99 9.64 -5.93 -4.18
CA LEU A 99 9.60 -4.63 -3.50
C LEU A 99 8.70 -3.64 -4.25
N TYR A 100 8.83 -3.55 -5.58
CA TYR A 100 8.00 -2.66 -6.39
C TYR A 100 6.53 -3.05 -6.38
N LEU A 101 6.22 -4.34 -6.37
CA LEU A 101 4.86 -4.82 -6.20
C LEU A 101 4.27 -4.36 -4.85
N ALA A 102 5.04 -4.50 -3.77
CA ALA A 102 4.62 -4.04 -2.45
C ALA A 102 4.40 -2.52 -2.41
N LEU A 103 5.31 -1.73 -2.99
CA LEU A 103 5.16 -0.28 -3.07
C LEU A 103 3.97 0.14 -3.94
N SER A 104 3.74 -0.54 -5.06
CA SER A 104 2.57 -0.32 -5.92
C SER A 104 1.27 -0.59 -5.20
N TYR A 105 1.21 -1.69 -4.43
CA TYR A 105 0.05 -2.03 -3.62
C TYR A 105 -0.23 -0.97 -2.54
N ILE A 106 0.81 -0.53 -1.81
CA ILE A 106 0.66 0.51 -0.77
C ILE A 106 0.20 1.83 -1.40
N ALA A 107 0.78 2.21 -2.54
CA ALA A 107 0.38 3.42 -3.27
C ALA A 107 -1.09 3.35 -3.72
N ALA A 108 -1.51 2.20 -4.28
CA ALA A 108 -2.88 1.96 -4.70
C ALA A 108 -3.88 2.02 -3.53
N VAL A 109 -3.57 1.35 -2.41
CA VAL A 109 -4.42 1.40 -1.20
C VAL A 109 -4.60 2.84 -0.73
N ARG A 110 -3.51 3.62 -0.66
CA ARG A 110 -3.59 5.02 -0.23
C ARG A 110 -4.46 5.86 -1.14
N GLU A 111 -4.26 5.74 -2.45
CA GLU A 111 -5.01 6.51 -3.44
C GLU A 111 -6.51 6.15 -3.38
N VAL A 112 -6.84 4.86 -3.36
CA VAL A 112 -8.23 4.39 -3.34
C VAL A 112 -8.94 4.73 -2.03
N THR A 113 -8.22 4.71 -0.89
CA THR A 113 -8.81 5.02 0.43
C THR A 113 -8.70 6.49 0.81
N ASP A 114 -8.12 7.32 -0.05
CA ASP A 114 -7.87 8.76 0.21
C ASP A 114 -7.15 8.99 1.56
N THR A 115 -6.18 8.13 1.86
CA THR A 115 -5.43 8.19 3.12
C THR A 115 -4.04 8.78 2.91
N ASN A 116 -3.64 9.73 3.72
CA ASN A 116 -2.38 10.46 3.57
C ASN A 116 -1.45 10.22 4.77
N TYR A 117 -0.89 9.00 4.86
CA TYR A 117 0.11 8.67 5.88
C TYR A 117 1.53 8.94 5.40
N PRO A 118 2.42 9.47 6.25
CA PRO A 118 3.85 9.54 5.94
C PRO A 118 4.40 8.12 5.78
N MET A 119 5.33 7.94 4.83
CA MET A 119 5.97 6.67 4.54
C MET A 119 7.47 6.75 4.82
N ILE A 120 7.99 5.70 5.44
CA ILE A 120 9.43 5.48 5.60
C ILE A 120 9.77 4.22 4.82
N ILE A 121 10.65 4.33 3.84
CA ILE A 121 11.05 3.21 2.98
C ILE A 121 12.55 2.97 3.19
N ASP A 122 12.87 1.79 3.71
CA ASP A 122 14.26 1.40 3.97
C ASP A 122 14.85 0.66 2.77
N SER A 123 15.99 1.13 2.29
CA SER A 123 16.78 0.56 1.21
C SER A 123 15.96 0.24 -0.06
N PRO A 124 15.20 1.22 -0.61
CA PRO A 124 14.30 0.97 -1.75
C PRO A 124 15.05 0.57 -3.03
N PHE A 125 16.34 0.87 -3.11
CA PHE A 125 17.14 0.64 -4.32
C PHE A 125 18.18 -0.47 -4.16
N GLY A 126 18.38 -1.01 -2.95
CA GLY A 126 19.44 -1.97 -2.65
C GLY A 126 19.30 -3.33 -3.33
N ARG A 127 18.07 -3.68 -3.73
CA ARG A 127 17.75 -4.96 -4.37
C ARG A 127 17.48 -4.86 -5.87
N VAL A 128 17.70 -3.69 -6.43
CA VAL A 128 17.46 -3.39 -7.84
C VAL A 128 18.74 -2.96 -8.51
N SER A 129 18.95 -3.29 -9.75
CA SER A 129 20.17 -3.00 -10.49
C SER A 129 19.91 -2.22 -11.78
N GLY A 130 20.94 -1.54 -12.28
CA GLY A 130 20.93 -0.91 -13.60
C GLY A 130 19.83 0.15 -13.77
N ILE A 131 19.20 0.12 -14.93
CA ILE A 131 18.15 1.07 -15.37
C ILE A 131 16.94 1.03 -14.45
N GLU A 132 16.53 -0.15 -14.00
CA GLU A 132 15.36 -0.29 -13.10
C GLU A 132 15.50 0.51 -11.81
N ARG A 133 16.72 0.63 -11.28
CA ARG A 133 17.03 1.43 -10.09
C ARG A 133 16.80 2.91 -10.32
N VAL A 134 17.22 3.42 -11.48
CA VAL A 134 17.06 4.84 -11.85
C VAL A 134 15.60 5.16 -12.11
N SER A 135 14.93 4.33 -12.91
CA SER A 135 13.48 4.49 -13.17
C SER A 135 12.69 4.51 -11.86
N ALA A 136 13.02 3.63 -10.92
CA ALA A 136 12.36 3.65 -9.62
C ALA A 136 12.62 4.94 -8.82
N ALA A 137 13.83 5.48 -8.87
CA ALA A 137 14.15 6.75 -8.20
C ALA A 137 13.45 7.94 -8.85
N GLU A 138 13.21 7.90 -10.16
CA GLU A 138 12.45 8.92 -10.89
C GLU A 138 10.95 8.80 -10.61
N ASP A 139 10.41 7.59 -10.66
CA ASP A 139 8.98 7.33 -10.72
C ASP A 139 8.34 7.22 -9.32
N LEU A 140 9.04 6.66 -8.33
CA LEU A 140 8.48 6.47 -6.99
C LEU A 140 7.87 7.74 -6.38
N PRO A 141 8.53 8.92 -6.45
CA PRO A 141 7.92 10.17 -5.97
C PRO A 141 6.70 10.62 -6.75
N LEU A 142 6.52 10.16 -8.01
CA LEU A 142 5.39 10.54 -8.86
C LEU A 142 4.11 9.78 -8.50
N TYR A 143 4.25 8.52 -8.06
CA TYR A 143 3.09 7.68 -7.69
C TYR A 143 2.56 7.95 -6.28
N LEU A 144 3.24 8.79 -5.52
CA LEU A 144 2.85 9.18 -4.16
C LEU A 144 2.83 10.71 -4.03
N PRO A 145 2.04 11.44 -4.84
CA PRO A 145 2.18 12.88 -5.02
C PRO A 145 1.97 13.69 -3.74
N ASP A 146 1.06 13.27 -2.88
CA ASP A 146 0.68 14.01 -1.67
C ASP A 146 1.22 13.35 -0.39
N THR A 147 2.26 12.53 -0.53
CA THR A 147 2.83 11.78 0.59
C THR A 147 4.16 12.36 1.01
N GLN A 148 4.33 12.56 2.31
CA GLN A 148 5.67 12.72 2.86
C GLN A 148 6.39 11.37 2.84
N ILE A 149 7.43 11.26 2.00
CA ILE A 149 8.23 10.05 1.88
C ILE A 149 9.61 10.32 2.48
N THR A 150 10.04 9.45 3.37
CA THR A 150 11.43 9.41 3.87
C THR A 150 12.09 8.15 3.31
N LEU A 151 13.09 8.32 2.47
CA LEU A 151 13.89 7.23 1.93
C LEU A 151 15.16 7.08 2.79
N LEU A 152 15.33 5.91 3.40
CA LEU A 152 16.56 5.54 4.09
C LEU A 152 17.43 4.79 3.07
N VAL A 153 18.50 5.41 2.62
CA VAL A 153 19.40 4.83 1.60
C VAL A 153 20.79 4.65 2.17
N THR A 154 21.43 3.54 1.85
CA THR A 154 22.80 3.30 2.21
C THR A 154 23.74 4.11 1.30
N ASN A 155 24.97 4.37 1.78
CA ASN A 155 25.96 5.07 0.98
C ASN A 155 26.28 4.34 -0.34
N THR A 156 26.26 3.02 -0.32
CA THR A 156 26.46 2.17 -1.51
C THR A 156 25.31 2.25 -2.51
N GLU A 157 24.07 2.39 -2.05
CA GLU A 157 22.91 2.61 -2.93
C GLU A 157 22.97 4.02 -3.54
N TYR A 158 23.20 5.01 -2.71
CA TYR A 158 23.11 6.42 -3.07
C TYR A 158 24.21 6.88 -4.03
N ASN A 159 25.46 6.45 -3.76
CA ASN A 159 26.63 6.80 -4.56
C ASN A 159 27.04 5.71 -5.56
N ALA A 160 26.23 4.66 -5.77
CA ALA A 160 26.56 3.64 -6.76
C ALA A 160 26.83 4.32 -8.11
N GLU A 161 28.07 4.25 -8.55
CA GLU A 161 28.44 4.58 -9.93
C GLU A 161 27.69 3.61 -10.82
N ILE A 162 26.86 4.14 -11.70
CA ILE A 162 26.05 3.30 -12.54
C ILE A 162 26.90 2.82 -13.69
N GLU A 163 26.93 1.51 -13.82
CA GLU A 163 27.46 0.81 -14.98
C GLU A 163 26.86 1.40 -16.27
N LYS A 164 27.67 1.45 -17.31
CA LYS A 164 27.17 1.80 -18.64
C LYS A 164 26.03 0.84 -19.00
N ASP A 165 24.94 1.36 -19.44
CA ASP A 165 23.91 0.55 -20.06
C ASP A 165 24.55 -0.32 -21.16
N LEU A 166 24.55 -1.64 -20.96
CA LEU A 166 25.17 -2.60 -21.86
C LEU A 166 24.53 -2.59 -23.27
N GLN A 167 23.28 -2.12 -23.38
CA GLN A 167 22.58 -2.06 -24.67
C GLN A 167 22.79 -0.74 -25.40
N THR A 168 22.84 0.38 -24.70
CA THR A 168 22.92 1.71 -25.32
C THR A 168 24.30 2.36 -25.15
N GLY A 169 25.17 1.83 -24.32
CA GLY A 169 26.48 2.41 -24.00
C GLY A 169 26.43 3.76 -23.29
N LYS A 170 25.25 4.25 -22.93
CA LYS A 170 25.07 5.54 -22.25
C LYS A 170 25.37 5.42 -20.76
N HIS A 171 26.00 6.44 -20.20
CA HIS A 171 26.08 6.59 -18.74
C HIS A 171 24.69 6.87 -18.18
N ILE A 172 24.29 6.04 -17.25
CA ILE A 172 23.04 6.20 -16.51
C ILE A 172 23.36 7.14 -15.32
N ALA A 173 22.45 8.05 -14.98
CA ALA A 173 22.63 8.94 -13.82
C ALA A 173 22.66 8.14 -12.51
N SER A 174 23.42 8.61 -11.50
CA SER A 174 23.41 8.00 -10.16
C SER A 174 22.06 8.23 -9.47
N ILE A 175 21.71 7.40 -8.48
CA ILE A 175 20.52 7.65 -7.64
C ILE A 175 20.59 9.06 -7.03
N LYS A 176 21.76 9.46 -6.55
CA LYS A 176 22.02 10.81 -6.05
C LYS A 176 21.64 11.88 -7.08
N ASP A 177 22.14 11.77 -8.30
CA ASP A 177 21.87 12.76 -9.35
C ASP A 177 20.40 12.75 -9.77
N THR A 178 19.79 11.58 -9.81
CA THR A 178 18.39 11.40 -10.15
C THR A 178 17.49 12.04 -9.09
N LEU A 179 17.72 11.75 -7.82
CA LEU A 179 16.94 12.34 -6.72
C LEU A 179 17.16 13.85 -6.61
N LYS A 180 18.39 14.37 -6.80
CA LYS A 180 18.66 15.81 -6.79
C LYS A 180 17.97 16.57 -7.92
N LYS A 181 17.75 15.95 -9.06
CA LYS A 181 16.99 16.55 -10.18
C LYS A 181 15.49 16.50 -9.97
N ASN A 182 15.01 15.63 -9.08
CA ASN A 182 13.59 15.51 -8.83
C ASN A 182 13.11 16.67 -7.95
N THR A 183 12.23 17.50 -8.48
CA THR A 183 11.69 18.70 -7.79
C THR A 183 10.86 18.37 -6.54
N ARG A 184 10.50 17.10 -6.33
CA ARG A 184 9.77 16.63 -5.15
C ARG A 184 10.66 16.21 -4.00
N VAL A 185 11.97 16.10 -4.21
CA VAL A 185 12.93 15.85 -3.13
C VAL A 185 13.24 17.15 -2.43
N GLY A 186 12.75 17.32 -1.21
CA GLY A 186 12.86 18.58 -0.46
C GLY A 186 14.14 18.70 0.35
N LYS A 187 14.60 17.62 0.99
CA LYS A 187 15.75 17.63 1.89
C LYS A 187 16.55 16.34 1.80
N GLU A 188 17.87 16.49 1.89
CA GLU A 188 18.81 15.39 2.05
C GLU A 188 19.43 15.47 3.46
N MET A 189 19.39 14.36 4.20
CA MET A 189 19.92 14.26 5.55
C MET A 189 20.93 13.12 5.62
N LYS A 190 22.03 13.32 6.33
CA LYS A 190 23.06 12.31 6.54
C LYS A 190 23.06 11.85 7.99
N LEU A 191 23.03 10.54 8.21
CA LEU A 191 23.25 9.96 9.53
C LEU A 191 24.75 9.76 9.75
N VAL A 192 25.29 10.39 10.76
CA VAL A 192 26.71 10.30 11.13
C VAL A 192 26.84 9.68 12.50
N LEU A 193 27.69 8.66 12.60
CA LEU A 193 28.02 8.03 13.87
C LEU A 193 29.15 8.81 14.55
N GLU A 194 28.83 9.53 15.60
CA GLU A 194 29.81 10.25 16.41
C GLU A 194 30.29 9.35 17.58
N LYS A 195 31.59 9.12 17.65
CA LYS A 195 32.20 8.36 18.76
C LYS A 195 32.28 9.27 20.00
N ILE A 196 31.63 8.85 21.07
CA ILE A 196 31.65 9.56 22.37
C ILE A 196 32.77 9.04 23.24
N SER A 197 32.97 7.70 23.23
CA SER A 197 34.05 7.01 23.96
C SER A 197 34.43 5.73 23.22
N ASP A 198 35.40 4.97 23.74
CA ASP A 198 35.80 3.70 23.12
C ASP A 198 34.70 2.63 23.13
N THR A 199 33.71 2.80 24.00
CA THR A 199 32.60 1.85 24.16
C THR A 199 31.24 2.44 23.83
N SER A 200 31.15 3.72 23.48
CA SER A 200 29.88 4.40 23.18
C SER A 200 29.96 5.34 22.01
N SER A 201 28.89 5.39 21.25
CA SER A 201 28.68 6.29 20.11
C SER A 201 27.24 6.76 20.07
N ARG A 202 26.99 7.89 19.41
CA ARG A 202 25.65 8.37 19.11
C ARG A 202 25.51 8.64 17.63
N THR A 203 24.29 8.51 17.13
CA THR A 203 23.95 8.92 15.78
C THR A 203 23.48 10.36 15.79
N ILE A 204 24.07 11.19 14.96
CA ILE A 204 23.61 12.56 14.71
C ILE A 204 23.06 12.67 13.29
N VAL A 205 22.16 13.63 13.09
CA VAL A 205 21.56 13.92 11.79
C VAL A 205 22.10 15.25 11.30
N GLU A 206 22.70 15.24 10.13
CA GLU A 206 23.23 16.42 9.47
C GLU A 206 22.45 16.70 8.19
N GLU A 207 22.05 17.95 7.95
CA GLU A 207 21.47 18.38 6.68
C GLU A 207 22.61 18.51 5.66
N VAL A 208 22.44 17.93 4.48
CA VAL A 208 23.41 18.05 3.39
C VAL A 208 23.04 19.27 2.55
N ASN A 209 23.96 20.25 2.52
CA ASN A 209 23.81 21.49 1.73
C ASN A 209 24.20 21.30 0.26
#